data_4e9ce0d18c35e385bcf6d770f7501b66
#
_entry.id   4e9ce0d18c35e385bcf6d770f7501b66
#
_cell.length_a   1.000
_cell.length_b   1.000
_cell.length_c   1.000
_cell.angle_alpha   90.00
_cell.angle_beta   90.00
_cell.angle_gamma   90.00
#
_symmetry.space_group_name_H-M   'P 1'
#
loop_
_entity.id
_entity.type
_entity.pdbx_description
1 polymer ?
#
loop_
_entity_poly.entity_id
_entity_poly.type
_entity_poly.pdbx_seq_one_letter_code
_entity_poly.pdbx_strand_id
1 'polypeptide(L)'
;MFSEQIKLLKGNTDVRKVLIDIKASLKDKEQVEKLKNSKGYSKELLIGLLSHEDAKARKATAAIMGAVIEAEFLPLLYKAYLEETVRFVKCAYLQAMAGYDYSAYMDELRDRIEVLENSDVAEEEVKHVAEELKALRKLVPDSIKAEKHVFCNPTKPVQVVLTTKKELVPMLMEKVEGAKAIFCGVMTATDKITTLSKIRVYKDLLFPLNNMRPIAKKDLANVIACGNLVELLELMHEKSKAAFRFRVSGKDLDLSMLSGKIEALSRGRLCNSVSDYEIEIKLLAGKEENYLAFLQLHTMNNNRFAYRKEHVAASIHPVNAAVVAELTSEYMKKDAQILDPCCGVGTMLIERNKIVPAKHIYGVDVFGVAIQGARVNAKAARADINFINRDYFDFTHEYLFDEIISNLPDFKSRTETDAFYERFFKKSDEMLKAEGIMIITCCEKNLVKKHLRLNDSFKLLREFTLSEKEGREIFVIKKS
;
A
#
# COMPACT_ATOMS: atom_id res chain seq x y z
N MET A 1 -13.18 6.80 46.48
CA MET A 1 -13.46 7.51 45.21
C MET A 1 -14.82 7.06 44.64
N PHE A 2 -14.97 5.83 44.13
CA PHE A 2 -16.22 5.39 43.48
C PHE A 2 -17.46 5.43 44.39
N SER A 3 -17.35 5.01 45.68
CA SER A 3 -18.51 5.05 46.63
C SER A 3 -19.08 6.44 46.84
N GLU A 4 -18.24 7.47 46.78
CA GLU A 4 -18.67 8.87 46.90
C GLU A 4 -19.34 9.36 45.63
N GLN A 5 -18.77 9.02 44.47
CA GLN A 5 -19.33 9.28 43.14
C GLN A 5 -20.72 8.62 42.97
N ILE A 6 -20.88 7.36 43.42
CA ILE A 6 -22.15 6.65 43.40
C ILE A 6 -23.18 7.33 44.32
N LYS A 7 -22.77 7.83 45.47
CA LYS A 7 -23.66 8.59 46.37
C LYS A 7 -24.17 9.86 45.70
N LEU A 8 -23.30 10.59 44.96
CA LEU A 8 -23.72 11.78 44.20
C LEU A 8 -24.71 11.41 43.08
N LEU A 9 -24.47 10.31 42.35
CA LEU A 9 -25.40 9.83 41.31
C LEU A 9 -26.80 9.50 41.90
N LYS A 10 -26.83 8.82 43.05
CA LYS A 10 -28.09 8.52 43.73
C LYS A 10 -28.83 9.78 44.25
N GLY A 11 -28.05 10.81 44.57
CA GLY A 11 -28.59 12.12 44.98
C GLY A 11 -28.94 13.04 43.81
N ASN A 12 -28.81 12.57 42.58
CA ASN A 12 -29.02 13.35 41.34
C ASN A 12 -28.19 14.66 41.29
N THR A 13 -26.98 14.61 41.86
CA THR A 13 -26.11 15.79 41.98
C THR A 13 -24.98 15.68 40.93
N ASP A 14 -24.84 16.69 40.07
CA ASP A 14 -23.80 16.78 39.04
C ASP A 14 -23.63 15.51 38.21
N VAL A 15 -24.73 14.79 37.91
CA VAL A 15 -24.78 13.47 37.29
C VAL A 15 -23.85 13.36 36.07
N ARG A 16 -23.93 14.32 35.16
CA ARG A 16 -23.07 14.34 33.93
C ARG A 16 -21.58 14.35 34.24
N LYS A 17 -21.15 15.23 35.16
CA LYS A 17 -19.73 15.36 35.51
C LYS A 17 -19.22 14.09 36.17
N VAL A 18 -20.00 13.57 37.15
CA VAL A 18 -19.67 12.36 37.88
C VAL A 18 -19.55 11.15 36.95
N LEU A 19 -20.45 10.99 35.97
CA LEU A 19 -20.39 9.89 35.00
C LEU A 19 -19.15 10.01 34.08
N ILE A 20 -18.79 11.23 33.66
CA ILE A 20 -17.59 11.46 32.87
C ILE A 20 -16.32 11.10 33.67
N ASP A 21 -16.27 11.45 34.94
CA ASP A 21 -15.14 11.15 35.84
C ASP A 21 -15.03 9.64 36.12
N ILE A 22 -16.14 8.94 36.34
CA ILE A 22 -16.17 7.49 36.47
C ILE A 22 -15.65 6.84 35.19
N LYS A 23 -16.21 7.20 34.03
CA LYS A 23 -15.76 6.71 32.73
C LYS A 23 -14.25 6.90 32.51
N ALA A 24 -13.72 8.07 32.81
CA ALA A 24 -12.30 8.38 32.67
C ALA A 24 -11.39 7.55 33.60
N SER A 25 -11.95 7.06 34.69
CA SER A 25 -11.25 6.24 35.69
C SER A 25 -11.23 4.74 35.33
N LEU A 26 -12.11 4.26 34.44
CA LEU A 26 -12.22 2.85 34.05
C LEU A 26 -11.22 2.51 32.91
N LYS A 27 -9.92 2.55 33.23
CA LYS A 27 -8.85 2.31 32.25
C LYS A 27 -8.46 0.85 32.10
N ASP A 28 -8.72 0.03 33.11
CA ASP A 28 -8.34 -1.38 33.20
C ASP A 28 -9.35 -2.20 34.01
N LYS A 29 -9.19 -3.53 33.99
CA LYS A 29 -10.08 -4.47 34.69
C LYS A 29 -10.08 -4.25 36.21
N GLU A 30 -8.98 -3.82 36.80
CA GLU A 30 -8.89 -3.58 38.24
C GLU A 30 -9.82 -2.43 38.67
N GLN A 31 -9.86 -1.35 37.88
CA GLN A 31 -10.75 -0.22 38.18
C GLN A 31 -12.23 -0.58 37.98
N VAL A 32 -12.53 -1.43 37.00
CA VAL A 32 -13.89 -1.96 36.81
C VAL A 32 -14.35 -2.77 38.03
N GLU A 33 -13.48 -3.67 38.53
CA GLU A 33 -13.82 -4.45 39.75
C GLU A 33 -13.93 -3.56 40.99
N LYS A 34 -13.11 -2.53 41.11
CA LYS A 34 -13.25 -1.54 42.20
C LYS A 34 -14.58 -0.79 42.13
N LEU A 35 -15.08 -0.47 40.94
CA LEU A 35 -16.39 0.15 40.75
C LEU A 35 -17.49 -0.82 41.20
N LYS A 36 -17.49 -2.08 40.69
CA LYS A 36 -18.49 -3.10 41.02
C LYS A 36 -18.57 -3.38 42.52
N ASN A 37 -17.44 -3.40 43.22
CA ASN A 37 -17.35 -3.64 44.65
C ASN A 37 -17.56 -2.38 45.52
N SER A 38 -17.87 -1.24 44.91
CA SER A 38 -18.04 0.02 45.63
C SER A 38 -19.39 0.07 46.37
N LYS A 39 -19.38 0.60 47.58
CA LYS A 39 -20.61 0.74 48.39
C LYS A 39 -21.66 1.56 47.63
N GLY A 40 -22.80 0.95 47.41
CA GLY A 40 -23.96 1.57 46.76
C GLY A 40 -23.98 1.37 45.24
N TYR A 41 -22.99 0.71 44.62
CA TYR A 41 -23.12 0.28 43.25
C TYR A 41 -24.25 -0.69 43.07
N SER A 42 -25.04 -0.50 42.03
CA SER A 42 -26.02 -1.46 41.57
C SER A 42 -26.25 -1.31 40.07
N LYS A 43 -26.70 -2.38 39.45
CA LYS A 43 -26.99 -2.40 38.00
C LYS A 43 -28.19 -1.47 37.69
N GLU A 44 -29.18 -1.45 38.55
CA GLU A 44 -30.39 -0.63 38.43
C GLU A 44 -30.06 0.86 38.39
N LEU A 45 -29.00 1.29 39.08
CA LEU A 45 -28.53 2.68 39.02
C LEU A 45 -28.08 3.04 37.60
N LEU A 46 -27.26 2.19 36.94
CA LEU A 46 -26.83 2.42 35.57
C LEU A 46 -27.98 2.30 34.57
N ILE A 47 -28.93 1.36 34.81
CA ILE A 47 -30.12 1.18 33.97
C ILE A 47 -30.98 2.46 34.01
N GLY A 48 -31.22 3.01 35.17
CA GLY A 48 -31.98 4.25 35.33
C GLY A 48 -31.31 5.46 34.66
N LEU A 49 -29.99 5.53 34.72
CA LEU A 49 -29.22 6.61 34.08
C LEU A 49 -29.14 6.51 32.54
N LEU A 50 -29.48 5.36 31.96
CA LEU A 50 -29.54 5.19 30.50
C LEU A 50 -30.70 6.03 29.89
N SER A 51 -31.74 6.33 30.67
CA SER A 51 -32.86 7.16 30.26
C SER A 51 -32.77 8.60 30.79
N HIS A 52 -31.60 9.05 31.25
CA HIS A 52 -31.40 10.40 31.77
C HIS A 52 -31.67 11.46 30.71
N GLU A 53 -32.23 12.62 31.09
CA GLU A 53 -32.58 13.72 30.18
C GLU A 53 -31.37 14.30 29.43
N ASP A 54 -30.18 14.43 30.09
CA ASP A 54 -28.94 14.90 29.49
C ASP A 54 -28.34 13.83 28.58
N ALA A 55 -28.29 14.11 27.29
CA ALA A 55 -27.71 13.25 26.27
C ALA A 55 -26.20 12.86 26.51
N LYS A 56 -25.43 13.75 27.15
CA LYS A 56 -24.03 13.45 27.50
C LYS A 56 -23.95 12.52 28.73
N ALA A 57 -24.92 12.57 29.63
CA ALA A 57 -25.02 11.61 30.71
C ALA A 57 -25.35 10.22 30.16
N ARG A 58 -26.36 10.09 29.26
CA ARG A 58 -26.67 8.83 28.58
C ARG A 58 -25.47 8.24 27.86
N LYS A 59 -24.74 9.08 27.13
CA LYS A 59 -23.48 8.68 26.43
C LYS A 59 -22.42 8.14 27.40
N ALA A 60 -22.22 8.77 28.54
CA ALA A 60 -21.24 8.34 29.54
C ALA A 60 -21.68 7.04 30.22
N THR A 61 -23.00 6.91 30.54
CA THR A 61 -23.58 5.70 31.08
C THR A 61 -23.40 4.49 30.17
N ALA A 62 -23.69 4.64 28.86
CA ALA A 62 -23.47 3.58 27.89
C ALA A 62 -22.02 3.12 27.88
N ALA A 63 -21.06 4.06 27.89
CA ALA A 63 -19.62 3.72 27.92
C ALA A 63 -19.21 2.98 29.21
N ILE A 64 -19.80 3.34 30.36
CA ILE A 64 -19.58 2.62 31.64
C ILE A 64 -20.17 1.21 31.56
N MET A 65 -21.36 1.03 31.03
CA MET A 65 -22.01 -0.28 30.85
C MET A 65 -21.16 -1.17 29.90
N GLY A 66 -20.59 -0.60 28.84
CA GLY A 66 -19.67 -1.31 27.94
C GLY A 66 -18.34 -1.72 28.59
N ALA A 67 -17.87 -1.00 29.61
CA ALA A 67 -16.68 -1.36 30.37
C ALA A 67 -16.99 -2.42 31.45
N VAL A 68 -18.14 -2.32 32.08
CA VAL A 68 -18.56 -3.21 33.21
C VAL A 68 -18.97 -4.60 32.71
N ILE A 69 -19.56 -4.72 31.53
CA ILE A 69 -19.98 -5.96 30.86
C ILE A 69 -20.82 -6.88 31.77
N GLU A 70 -22.11 -6.54 31.95
CA GLU A 70 -23.12 -7.39 32.58
C GLU A 70 -24.13 -7.86 31.52
N ALA A 71 -24.42 -9.14 31.45
CA ALA A 71 -25.28 -9.73 30.41
C ALA A 71 -26.63 -9.02 30.22
N GLU A 72 -27.19 -8.51 31.29
CA GLU A 72 -28.48 -7.79 31.33
C GLU A 72 -28.42 -6.45 30.59
N PHE A 73 -27.24 -5.87 30.38
CA PHE A 73 -27.12 -4.54 29.77
C PHE A 73 -27.26 -4.58 28.25
N LEU A 74 -26.91 -5.67 27.58
CA LEU A 74 -26.96 -5.75 26.13
C LEU A 74 -28.34 -5.46 25.53
N PRO A 75 -29.45 -6.10 25.97
CA PRO A 75 -30.80 -5.79 25.47
C PRO A 75 -31.21 -4.34 25.73
N LEU A 76 -30.76 -3.78 26.84
CA LEU A 76 -31.09 -2.40 27.24
C LEU A 76 -30.30 -1.39 26.40
N LEU A 77 -29.03 -1.67 26.13
CA LEU A 77 -28.19 -0.87 25.24
C LEU A 77 -28.73 -0.87 23.80
N TYR A 78 -29.17 -2.04 23.31
CA TYR A 78 -29.78 -2.15 21.99
C TYR A 78 -31.12 -1.39 21.92
N LYS A 79 -31.99 -1.56 22.90
CA LYS A 79 -33.23 -0.81 22.98
C LYS A 79 -33.00 0.70 23.04
N ALA A 80 -32.06 1.16 23.89
CA ALA A 80 -31.68 2.57 23.96
C ALA A 80 -31.12 3.09 22.65
N TYR A 81 -30.34 2.28 21.89
CA TYR A 81 -29.86 2.63 20.56
C TYR A 81 -31.03 2.88 19.58
N LEU A 82 -32.04 2.04 19.57
CA LEU A 82 -33.21 2.19 18.69
C LEU A 82 -34.00 3.45 19.01
N GLU A 83 -34.27 3.69 20.33
CA GLU A 83 -35.11 4.77 20.83
C GLU A 83 -34.40 6.14 20.88
N GLU A 84 -33.08 6.19 20.79
CA GLU A 84 -32.31 7.43 20.88
C GLU A 84 -32.56 8.35 19.69
N THR A 85 -32.91 9.59 19.99
CA THR A 85 -33.13 10.64 18.98
C THR A 85 -31.89 11.49 18.69
N VAL A 86 -30.96 11.56 19.65
CA VAL A 86 -29.73 12.36 19.54
C VAL A 86 -28.64 11.56 18.91
N ARG A 87 -28.36 11.79 17.63
CA ARG A 87 -27.46 10.96 16.78
C ARG A 87 -26.06 10.75 17.36
N PHE A 88 -25.43 11.77 17.97
CA PHE A 88 -24.08 11.61 18.51
C PHE A 88 -23.99 10.66 19.71
N VAL A 89 -25.13 10.28 20.30
CA VAL A 89 -25.21 9.30 21.40
C VAL A 89 -25.30 7.89 20.87
N LYS A 90 -25.96 7.66 19.71
CA LYS A 90 -26.16 6.35 19.10
C LYS A 90 -24.85 5.56 18.97
N CYS A 91 -23.76 6.22 18.54
CA CYS A 91 -22.44 5.58 18.46
C CYS A 91 -21.93 5.03 19.79
N ALA A 92 -22.30 5.64 20.92
CA ALA A 92 -21.84 5.18 22.23
C ALA A 92 -22.51 3.87 22.65
N TYR A 93 -23.78 3.68 22.29
CA TYR A 93 -24.47 2.41 22.53
C TYR A 93 -23.85 1.28 21.70
N LEU A 94 -23.61 1.52 20.41
CA LEU A 94 -22.96 0.54 19.52
C LEU A 94 -21.53 0.19 20.00
N GLN A 95 -20.76 1.20 20.43
CA GLN A 95 -19.42 0.98 20.99
C GLN A 95 -19.48 0.17 22.29
N ALA A 96 -20.49 0.40 23.14
CA ALA A 96 -20.68 -0.36 24.36
C ALA A 96 -21.02 -1.83 24.06
N MET A 97 -21.87 -2.08 23.06
CA MET A 97 -22.28 -3.43 22.64
C MET A 97 -21.08 -4.27 22.13
N ALA A 98 -20.01 -3.66 21.64
CA ALA A 98 -18.84 -4.37 21.10
C ALA A 98 -18.15 -5.32 22.11
N GLY A 99 -18.38 -5.13 23.42
CA GLY A 99 -17.85 -6.00 24.49
C GLY A 99 -18.70 -7.23 24.80
N TYR A 100 -19.88 -7.35 24.18
CA TYR A 100 -20.87 -8.41 24.47
C TYR A 100 -20.99 -9.41 23.31
N ASP A 101 -21.67 -10.52 23.55
CA ASP A 101 -22.16 -11.40 22.49
C ASP A 101 -23.49 -10.82 21.94
N TYR A 102 -23.39 -10.02 20.90
CA TYR A 102 -24.49 -9.36 20.20
C TYR A 102 -24.98 -10.13 18.96
N SER A 103 -24.61 -11.40 18.82
CA SER A 103 -24.98 -12.24 17.67
C SER A 103 -26.48 -12.26 17.36
N ALA A 104 -27.32 -12.17 18.40
CA ALA A 104 -28.79 -12.14 18.25
C ALA A 104 -29.32 -10.88 17.55
N TYR A 105 -28.52 -9.81 17.42
CA TYR A 105 -28.92 -8.53 16.80
C TYR A 105 -28.23 -8.28 15.45
N MET A 106 -27.53 -9.29 14.93
CA MET A 106 -26.70 -9.11 13.73
C MET A 106 -27.49 -8.73 12.49
N ASP A 107 -28.68 -9.31 12.31
CA ASP A 107 -29.49 -9.05 11.12
C ASP A 107 -30.09 -7.64 11.18
N GLU A 108 -30.61 -7.21 12.32
CA GLU A 108 -31.15 -5.87 12.53
C GLU A 108 -30.06 -4.78 12.41
N LEU A 109 -28.84 -5.07 12.88
CA LEU A 109 -27.70 -4.15 12.72
C LEU A 109 -27.28 -4.05 11.24
N ARG A 110 -27.40 -5.12 10.47
CA ARG A 110 -27.15 -5.16 9.03
C ARG A 110 -28.21 -4.35 8.27
N ASP A 111 -29.49 -4.58 8.57
CA ASP A 111 -30.60 -3.83 7.98
C ASP A 111 -30.47 -2.31 8.27
N ARG A 112 -30.01 -1.98 9.47
CA ARG A 112 -29.77 -0.58 9.85
C ARG A 112 -28.65 0.06 9.00
N ILE A 113 -27.58 -0.68 8.67
CA ILE A 113 -26.54 -0.20 7.75
C ILE A 113 -27.15 0.11 6.38
N GLU A 114 -27.95 -0.81 5.84
CA GLU A 114 -28.60 -0.63 4.53
C GLU A 114 -29.54 0.59 4.53
N VAL A 115 -30.30 0.79 5.57
CA VAL A 115 -31.19 1.96 5.72
C VAL A 115 -30.38 3.26 5.73
N LEU A 116 -29.28 3.32 6.49
CA LEU A 116 -28.46 4.54 6.58
C LEU A 116 -27.71 4.85 5.28
N GLU A 117 -27.26 3.82 4.56
CA GLU A 117 -26.58 3.97 3.27
C GLU A 117 -27.49 4.48 2.15
N ASN A 118 -28.80 4.16 2.23
CA ASN A 118 -29.79 4.56 1.23
C ASN A 118 -30.61 5.80 1.66
N SER A 119 -30.35 6.38 2.83
CA SER A 119 -31.11 7.53 3.32
C SER A 119 -30.55 8.86 2.81
N ASP A 120 -31.43 9.77 2.40
CA ASP A 120 -31.08 11.17 2.18
C ASP A 120 -30.86 11.85 3.55
N VAL A 121 -29.65 12.32 3.79
CA VAL A 121 -29.23 12.91 5.07
C VAL A 121 -29.02 14.40 4.92
N ALA A 122 -29.57 15.20 5.81
CA ALA A 122 -29.31 16.63 5.86
C ALA A 122 -27.83 16.91 6.11
N GLU A 123 -27.27 17.97 5.52
CA GLU A 123 -25.84 18.29 5.51
C GLU A 123 -25.25 18.37 6.95
N GLU A 124 -26.04 18.87 7.91
CA GLU A 124 -25.69 18.99 9.33
C GLU A 124 -25.53 17.64 10.04
N GLU A 125 -26.19 16.59 9.53
CA GLU A 125 -26.21 15.26 10.13
C GLU A 125 -25.24 14.26 9.50
N VAL A 126 -24.67 14.58 8.32
CA VAL A 126 -23.77 13.70 7.56
C VAL A 126 -22.63 13.15 8.41
N LYS A 127 -22.05 13.98 9.27
CA LYS A 127 -20.97 13.56 10.17
C LYS A 127 -21.43 12.49 11.16
N HIS A 128 -22.60 12.65 11.75
CA HIS A 128 -23.13 11.74 12.78
C HIS A 128 -23.61 10.42 12.18
N VAL A 129 -24.15 10.45 10.96
CA VAL A 129 -24.50 9.24 10.21
C VAL A 129 -23.23 8.46 9.83
N ALA A 130 -22.18 9.14 9.39
CA ALA A 130 -20.90 8.49 9.10
C ALA A 130 -20.26 7.85 10.36
N GLU A 131 -20.38 8.50 11.52
CA GLU A 131 -19.93 7.94 12.81
C GLU A 131 -20.77 6.72 13.21
N GLU A 132 -22.10 6.75 13.03
CA GLU A 132 -23.01 5.63 13.30
C GLU A 132 -22.68 4.45 12.37
N LEU A 133 -22.56 4.68 11.05
CA LEU A 133 -22.17 3.66 10.08
C LEU A 133 -20.82 3.03 10.41
N LYS A 134 -19.82 3.83 10.80
CA LYS A 134 -18.51 3.33 11.22
C LYS A 134 -18.59 2.41 12.44
N ALA A 135 -19.46 2.74 13.42
CA ALA A 135 -19.65 1.93 14.60
C ALA A 135 -20.38 0.63 14.27
N LEU A 136 -21.44 0.68 13.46
CA LEU A 136 -22.19 -0.47 12.96
C LEU A 136 -21.31 -1.44 12.18
N ARG A 137 -20.53 -0.95 11.20
CA ARG A 137 -19.62 -1.76 10.39
C ARG A 137 -18.53 -2.45 11.22
N LYS A 138 -18.20 -1.89 12.39
CA LYS A 138 -17.26 -2.53 13.32
C LYS A 138 -17.88 -3.70 14.06
N LEU A 139 -19.19 -3.64 14.33
CA LEU A 139 -19.95 -4.72 14.97
C LEU A 139 -20.36 -5.81 13.96
N VAL A 140 -20.61 -5.45 12.71
CA VAL A 140 -21.04 -6.35 11.63
C VAL A 140 -19.95 -6.46 10.56
N PRO A 141 -18.82 -7.12 10.86
CA PRO A 141 -17.68 -7.21 9.92
C PRO A 141 -18.04 -7.92 8.62
N ASP A 142 -18.98 -8.86 8.64
CA ASP A 142 -19.44 -9.61 7.45
C ASP A 142 -20.33 -8.79 6.51
N SER A 143 -20.87 -7.66 6.97
CA SER A 143 -21.49 -6.69 6.06
C SER A 143 -20.45 -6.03 5.14
N ILE A 144 -19.15 -6.15 5.49
CA ILE A 144 -17.98 -5.73 4.71
C ILE A 144 -17.38 -6.90 3.89
N LYS A 145 -18.03 -8.05 3.76
CA LYS A 145 -17.85 -8.88 2.54
C LYS A 145 -18.55 -8.17 1.39
N ALA A 146 -18.23 -6.88 1.26
CA ALA A 146 -18.57 -6.10 0.10
C ALA A 146 -18.08 -6.85 -1.12
N GLU A 147 -18.96 -7.11 -2.05
CA GLU A 147 -18.58 -7.57 -3.38
C GLU A 147 -17.35 -6.78 -3.81
N LYS A 148 -16.28 -7.49 -4.14
CA LYS A 148 -15.11 -6.82 -4.66
C LYS A 148 -15.48 -6.23 -6.01
N HIS A 149 -15.28 -4.93 -6.17
CA HIS A 149 -15.54 -4.29 -7.45
C HIS A 149 -14.66 -4.92 -8.54
N VAL A 150 -15.28 -5.23 -9.67
CA VAL A 150 -14.61 -5.83 -10.82
C VAL A 150 -14.20 -4.72 -11.78
N PHE A 151 -12.89 -4.61 -12.03
CA PHE A 151 -12.36 -3.65 -12.98
C PHE A 151 -12.75 -4.01 -14.41
N CYS A 152 -13.16 -3.02 -15.18
CA CYS A 152 -13.35 -3.10 -16.63
C CYS A 152 -12.66 -1.92 -17.34
N ASN A 153 -12.27 -2.12 -18.59
CA ASN A 153 -11.77 -0.98 -19.38
C ASN A 153 -12.87 0.05 -19.58
N PRO A 154 -12.57 1.35 -19.49
CA PRO A 154 -13.55 2.40 -19.69
C PRO A 154 -14.07 2.42 -21.13
N THR A 155 -15.30 2.87 -21.32
CA THR A 155 -15.93 3.00 -22.64
C THR A 155 -15.49 4.24 -23.43
N LYS A 156 -14.82 5.18 -22.78
CA LYS A 156 -14.22 6.39 -23.37
C LYS A 156 -12.79 6.58 -22.84
N PRO A 157 -11.90 7.23 -23.61
CA PRO A 157 -10.53 7.48 -23.15
C PRO A 157 -10.50 8.25 -21.82
N VAL A 158 -9.69 7.78 -20.89
CA VAL A 158 -9.38 8.45 -19.61
C VAL A 158 -7.92 8.82 -19.55
N GLN A 159 -7.61 9.89 -18.84
CA GLN A 159 -6.22 10.27 -18.59
C GLN A 159 -5.56 9.28 -17.65
N VAL A 160 -4.37 8.82 -18.02
CA VAL A 160 -3.54 7.89 -17.25
C VAL A 160 -2.15 8.46 -17.11
N VAL A 161 -1.59 8.36 -15.93
CA VAL A 161 -0.20 8.71 -15.62
C VAL A 161 0.56 7.44 -15.29
N LEU A 162 1.65 7.20 -16.02
CA LEU A 162 2.62 6.16 -15.72
C LEU A 162 3.82 6.83 -15.07
N THR A 163 4.05 6.56 -13.79
CA THR A 163 5.15 7.19 -13.04
C THR A 163 6.47 6.49 -13.32
N THR A 164 7.52 7.28 -13.50
CA THR A 164 8.89 6.77 -13.68
C THR A 164 9.91 7.82 -13.22
N LYS A 165 11.18 7.46 -13.17
CA LYS A 165 12.29 8.37 -12.92
C LYS A 165 12.50 9.28 -14.14
N LYS A 166 12.98 10.51 -13.92
CA LYS A 166 13.18 11.51 -14.97
C LYS A 166 14.03 10.98 -16.14
N GLU A 167 15.08 10.26 -15.83
CA GLU A 167 16.04 9.69 -16.79
C GLU A 167 15.41 8.64 -17.71
N LEU A 168 14.32 8.01 -17.27
CA LEU A 168 13.62 6.94 -17.96
C LEU A 168 12.39 7.41 -18.75
N VAL A 169 12.05 8.69 -18.65
CA VAL A 169 10.90 9.27 -19.38
C VAL A 169 11.01 9.06 -20.89
N PRO A 170 12.16 9.28 -21.56
CA PRO A 170 12.26 9.05 -23.00
C PRO A 170 11.91 7.62 -23.41
N MET A 171 12.48 6.60 -22.71
CA MET A 171 12.18 5.19 -22.97
C MET A 171 10.69 4.87 -22.79
N LEU A 172 10.08 5.43 -21.75
CA LEU A 172 8.66 5.16 -21.49
C LEU A 172 7.77 5.84 -22.54
N MET A 173 8.14 7.01 -23.04
CA MET A 173 7.43 7.69 -24.13
C MET A 173 7.41 6.87 -25.42
N GLU A 174 8.49 6.18 -25.76
CA GLU A 174 8.55 5.31 -26.94
C GLU A 174 7.60 4.10 -26.85
N LYS A 175 7.27 3.66 -25.64
CA LYS A 175 6.41 2.50 -25.38
C LYS A 175 4.93 2.84 -25.21
N VAL A 176 4.57 4.11 -25.09
CA VAL A 176 3.20 4.58 -24.81
C VAL A 176 2.72 5.50 -25.90
N GLU A 177 1.75 5.05 -26.66
CA GLU A 177 1.14 5.82 -27.76
C GLU A 177 0.50 7.12 -27.21
N GLY A 178 0.75 8.24 -27.91
CA GLY A 178 0.23 9.55 -27.52
C GLY A 178 0.75 10.11 -26.20
N ALA A 179 1.87 9.57 -25.69
CA ALA A 179 2.44 9.99 -24.43
C ALA A 179 2.97 11.42 -24.46
N LYS A 180 2.77 12.13 -23.34
CA LYS A 180 3.36 13.44 -23.06
C LYS A 180 4.19 13.35 -21.78
N ALA A 181 5.39 13.87 -21.81
CA ALA A 181 6.24 13.95 -20.63
C ALA A 181 5.63 14.89 -19.57
N ILE A 182 5.63 14.46 -18.31
CA ILE A 182 5.23 15.26 -17.16
C ILE A 182 6.27 15.13 -16.05
N PHE A 183 6.18 15.95 -14.99
CA PHE A 183 7.20 15.99 -13.93
C PHE A 183 7.43 14.66 -13.19
N CYS A 184 6.45 13.73 -13.18
CA CYS A 184 6.56 12.44 -12.48
C CYS A 184 6.54 11.22 -13.41
N GLY A 185 6.67 11.42 -14.72
CA GLY A 185 6.61 10.33 -15.70
C GLY A 185 6.00 10.74 -17.02
N VAL A 186 5.07 9.95 -17.53
CA VAL A 186 4.35 10.23 -18.78
C VAL A 186 2.84 10.18 -18.56
N MET A 187 2.11 10.98 -19.33
CA MET A 187 0.66 11.00 -19.34
C MET A 187 0.15 10.67 -20.75
N THR A 188 -0.88 9.86 -20.84
CA THR A 188 -1.62 9.55 -22.07
C THR A 188 -3.12 9.52 -21.79
N ALA A 189 -3.93 9.42 -22.84
CA ALA A 189 -5.37 9.17 -22.75
C ALA A 189 -5.71 7.90 -23.51
N THR A 190 -6.36 6.93 -22.84
CA THR A 190 -6.72 5.65 -23.46
C THR A 190 -7.96 5.03 -22.81
N ASP A 191 -8.69 4.25 -23.57
CA ASP A 191 -9.75 3.35 -23.13
C ASP A 191 -9.26 1.90 -22.94
N LYS A 192 -8.00 1.60 -23.36
CA LYS A 192 -7.39 0.26 -23.29
C LYS A 192 -6.35 0.18 -22.15
N ILE A 193 -6.78 0.44 -20.92
CA ILE A 193 -5.89 0.51 -19.75
C ILE A 193 -5.14 -0.80 -19.53
N THR A 194 -5.78 -1.94 -19.75
CA THR A 194 -5.16 -3.26 -19.60
C THR A 194 -3.95 -3.47 -20.51
N THR A 195 -3.84 -2.75 -21.63
CA THR A 195 -2.64 -2.82 -22.50
C THR A 195 -1.43 -2.20 -21.83
N LEU A 196 -1.62 -1.14 -21.04
CA LEU A 196 -0.55 -0.48 -20.30
C LEU A 196 0.06 -1.38 -19.21
N SER A 197 -0.71 -2.35 -18.67
CA SER A 197 -0.20 -3.31 -17.70
C SER A 197 0.84 -4.29 -18.29
N LYS A 198 1.03 -4.32 -19.60
CA LYS A 198 2.08 -5.11 -20.26
C LYS A 198 3.44 -4.40 -20.23
N ILE A 199 3.45 -3.08 -20.10
CA ILE A 199 4.67 -2.27 -20.03
C ILE A 199 5.30 -2.46 -18.64
N ARG A 200 6.58 -2.86 -18.58
CA ARG A 200 7.24 -3.26 -17.33
C ARG A 200 8.06 -2.16 -16.67
N VAL A 201 8.35 -1.08 -17.40
CA VAL A 201 9.33 -0.04 -17.02
C VAL A 201 8.75 1.19 -16.33
N TYR A 202 7.48 1.17 -15.91
CA TYR A 202 6.90 2.20 -15.04
C TYR A 202 6.69 1.67 -13.62
N LYS A 203 6.65 2.59 -12.65
CA LYS A 203 6.42 2.24 -11.24
C LYS A 203 4.93 2.07 -10.94
N ASP A 204 4.16 3.14 -11.04
CA ASP A 204 2.73 3.17 -10.74
C ASP A 204 1.92 3.60 -11.98
N LEU A 205 0.72 3.04 -12.12
CA LEU A 205 -0.31 3.50 -13.05
C LEU A 205 -1.35 4.25 -12.22
N LEU A 206 -1.53 5.53 -12.49
CA LEU A 206 -2.36 6.44 -11.71
C LEU A 206 -3.36 7.17 -12.63
N PHE A 207 -4.51 7.52 -12.07
CA PHE A 207 -5.51 8.35 -12.75
C PHE A 207 -5.51 9.73 -12.07
N PRO A 208 -5.26 10.83 -12.82
CA PRO A 208 -5.24 12.16 -12.23
C PRO A 208 -6.64 12.59 -11.80
N LEU A 209 -6.71 13.10 -10.58
CA LEU A 209 -7.88 13.78 -10.07
C LEU A 209 -7.73 15.30 -10.31
N ASN A 210 -8.84 16.02 -10.37
CA ASN A 210 -8.86 17.46 -10.60
C ASN A 210 -8.06 17.91 -11.86
N ASN A 211 -8.00 17.08 -12.90
CA ASN A 211 -7.28 17.38 -14.16
C ASN A 211 -5.83 17.85 -13.97
N MET A 212 -5.10 17.24 -13.02
CA MET A 212 -3.72 17.64 -12.64
C MET A 212 -3.59 19.07 -12.11
N ARG A 213 -4.67 19.73 -11.69
CA ARG A 213 -4.60 21.05 -11.06
C ARG A 213 -4.22 20.90 -9.58
N PRO A 214 -3.33 21.74 -9.07
CA PRO A 214 -3.01 21.75 -7.64
C PRO A 214 -4.25 22.06 -6.79
N ILE A 215 -4.35 21.41 -5.65
CA ILE A 215 -5.44 21.55 -4.67
C ILE A 215 -4.84 22.07 -3.38
N ALA A 216 -5.36 23.16 -2.83
CA ALA A 216 -4.94 23.65 -1.53
C ALA A 216 -5.29 22.66 -0.42
N LYS A 217 -4.43 22.52 0.59
CA LYS A 217 -4.58 21.57 1.71
C LYS A 217 -5.98 21.60 2.35
N LYS A 218 -6.53 22.80 2.55
CA LYS A 218 -7.86 23.00 3.14
C LYS A 218 -9.02 22.46 2.29
N ASP A 219 -8.85 22.42 0.96
CA ASP A 219 -9.89 22.08 -0.01
C ASP A 219 -9.82 20.61 -0.47
N LEU A 220 -8.79 19.86 -0.03
CA LEU A 220 -8.54 18.47 -0.48
C LEU A 220 -9.76 17.58 -0.37
N ALA A 221 -10.43 17.56 0.79
CA ALA A 221 -11.57 16.67 1.01
C ALA A 221 -12.72 16.96 0.02
N ASN A 222 -13.07 18.24 -0.13
CA ASN A 222 -14.16 18.68 -1.02
C ASN A 222 -13.83 18.39 -2.48
N VAL A 223 -12.65 18.78 -2.95
CA VAL A 223 -12.26 18.61 -4.36
C VAL A 223 -12.17 17.13 -4.73
N ILE A 224 -11.71 16.27 -3.82
CA ILE A 224 -11.62 14.83 -4.06
C ILE A 224 -13.00 14.16 -4.02
N ALA A 225 -13.78 14.41 -2.98
CA ALA A 225 -15.08 13.74 -2.80
C ALA A 225 -16.15 14.21 -3.78
N CYS A 226 -16.16 15.52 -4.13
CA CYS A 226 -17.14 16.12 -5.03
C CYS A 226 -16.64 16.28 -6.47
N GLY A 227 -15.40 15.86 -6.76
CA GLY A 227 -14.78 15.93 -8.09
C GLY A 227 -15.08 14.70 -8.95
N ASN A 228 -14.15 14.37 -9.83
CA ASN A 228 -14.31 13.30 -10.83
C ASN A 228 -13.98 11.89 -10.28
N LEU A 229 -13.71 11.71 -8.99
CA LEU A 229 -13.30 10.41 -8.43
C LEU A 229 -14.37 9.34 -8.62
N VAL A 230 -15.61 9.63 -8.22
CA VAL A 230 -16.73 8.66 -8.32
C VAL A 230 -17.04 8.34 -9.77
N GLU A 231 -17.06 9.36 -10.65
CA GLU A 231 -17.26 9.16 -12.11
C GLU A 231 -16.20 8.23 -12.70
N LEU A 232 -14.92 8.42 -12.36
CA LEU A 232 -13.83 7.54 -12.81
C LEU A 232 -14.00 6.10 -12.30
N LEU A 233 -14.42 5.94 -11.05
CA LEU A 233 -14.65 4.62 -10.48
C LEU A 233 -15.80 3.89 -11.19
N GLU A 234 -16.92 4.55 -11.41
CA GLU A 234 -18.07 3.99 -12.14
C GLU A 234 -17.77 3.68 -13.60
N LEU A 235 -16.93 4.48 -14.24
CA LEU A 235 -16.52 4.27 -15.63
C LEU A 235 -15.60 3.05 -15.80
N MET A 236 -14.83 2.70 -14.75
CA MET A 236 -13.81 1.66 -14.79
C MET A 236 -14.17 0.39 -13.99
N HIS A 237 -15.41 0.27 -13.51
CA HIS A 237 -15.88 -0.92 -12.80
C HIS A 237 -17.27 -1.33 -13.26
N GLU A 238 -17.56 -2.61 -13.11
CA GLU A 238 -18.92 -3.12 -13.27
C GLU A 238 -19.85 -2.47 -12.23
N LYS A 239 -21.13 -2.34 -12.59
CA LYS A 239 -22.12 -1.71 -11.70
C LYS A 239 -22.23 -2.49 -10.40
N SER A 240 -22.02 -1.82 -9.28
CA SER A 240 -22.24 -2.33 -7.93
C SER A 240 -22.87 -1.25 -7.05
N LYS A 241 -23.67 -1.67 -6.07
CA LYS A 241 -24.21 -0.78 -5.03
C LYS A 241 -23.25 -0.61 -3.86
N ALA A 242 -22.22 -1.45 -3.74
CA ALA A 242 -21.26 -1.40 -2.66
C ALA A 242 -20.44 -0.11 -2.69
N ALA A 243 -20.02 0.38 -1.52
CA ALA A 243 -19.09 1.47 -1.40
C ALA A 243 -17.66 1.01 -1.72
N PHE A 244 -16.89 1.79 -2.48
CA PHE A 244 -15.47 1.52 -2.71
C PHE A 244 -14.68 1.70 -1.43
N ARG A 245 -13.94 0.67 -1.03
CA ARG A 245 -13.01 0.76 0.10
C ARG A 245 -11.76 1.50 -0.32
N PHE A 246 -11.45 2.59 0.36
CA PHE A 246 -10.32 3.45 0.00
C PHE A 246 -9.37 3.70 1.17
N ARG A 247 -8.13 4.01 0.85
CA ARG A 247 -7.19 4.67 1.75
C ARG A 247 -6.62 5.95 1.11
N VAL A 248 -6.12 6.84 1.95
CA VAL A 248 -5.38 8.03 1.51
C VAL A 248 -3.91 7.87 1.88
N SER A 249 -3.01 8.29 0.99
CA SER A 249 -1.58 8.38 1.27
C SER A 249 -1.02 9.73 0.82
N GLY A 250 -0.09 10.27 1.60
CA GLY A 250 0.54 11.57 1.35
C GLY A 250 1.43 11.97 2.51
N LYS A 251 2.26 13.00 2.32
CA LYS A 251 3.12 13.56 3.36
C LYS A 251 2.53 14.86 3.91
N ASP A 252 2.86 15.18 5.14
CA ASP A 252 2.51 16.45 5.81
C ASP A 252 1.00 16.71 5.97
N LEU A 253 0.22 15.61 6.10
CA LEU A 253 -1.23 15.60 6.24
C LEU A 253 -1.68 14.75 7.43
N ASP A 254 -2.75 15.18 8.10
CA ASP A 254 -3.53 14.30 8.97
C ASP A 254 -4.43 13.40 8.09
N LEU A 255 -3.91 12.23 7.77
CA LEU A 255 -4.58 11.28 6.87
C LEU A 255 -5.86 10.72 7.46
N SER A 256 -5.95 10.59 8.80
CA SER A 256 -7.14 10.09 9.49
C SER A 256 -8.30 11.08 9.39
N MET A 257 -8.01 12.34 9.67
CA MET A 257 -8.99 13.42 9.55
C MET A 257 -9.43 13.61 8.08
N LEU A 258 -8.47 13.57 7.15
CA LEU A 258 -8.76 13.76 5.72
C LEU A 258 -9.64 12.64 5.16
N SER A 259 -9.29 11.37 5.44
CA SER A 259 -10.10 10.23 4.98
C SER A 259 -11.50 10.24 5.58
N GLY A 260 -11.65 10.57 6.87
CA GLY A 260 -12.98 10.71 7.48
C GLY A 260 -13.84 11.79 6.82
N LYS A 261 -13.24 12.93 6.42
CA LYS A 261 -13.96 13.97 5.69
C LYS A 261 -14.35 13.54 4.26
N ILE A 262 -13.44 12.86 3.54
CA ILE A 262 -13.73 12.32 2.19
C ILE A 262 -14.88 11.30 2.26
N GLU A 263 -14.84 10.38 3.22
CA GLU A 263 -15.89 9.38 3.44
C GLU A 263 -17.23 10.07 3.69
N ALA A 264 -17.31 11.02 4.64
CA ALA A 264 -18.52 11.76 4.97
C ALA A 264 -19.13 12.50 3.76
N LEU A 265 -18.27 13.15 2.94
CA LEU A 265 -18.70 13.90 1.76
C LEU A 265 -19.09 13.01 0.58
N SER A 266 -18.68 11.74 0.57
CA SER A 266 -18.93 10.80 -0.52
C SER A 266 -20.37 10.27 -0.57
N ARG A 267 -21.19 10.58 0.41
CA ARG A 267 -22.59 10.14 0.53
C ARG A 267 -22.72 8.60 0.41
N GLY A 268 -21.89 7.87 1.14
CA GLY A 268 -21.90 6.40 1.15
C GLY A 268 -21.22 5.71 -0.04
N ARG A 269 -20.68 6.46 -0.99
CA ARG A 269 -19.97 5.88 -2.17
C ARG A 269 -18.56 5.39 -1.85
N LEU A 270 -17.94 5.90 -0.78
CA LEU A 270 -16.59 5.57 -0.34
C LEU A 270 -16.60 5.15 1.13
N CYS A 271 -15.85 4.11 1.47
CA CYS A 271 -15.65 3.62 2.83
C CYS A 271 -14.15 3.61 3.16
N ASN A 272 -13.74 4.33 4.21
CA ASN A 272 -12.33 4.36 4.59
C ASN A 272 -11.88 3.02 5.19
N SER A 273 -10.90 2.38 4.56
CA SER A 273 -10.31 1.11 4.99
C SER A 273 -8.80 1.13 4.80
N VAL A 274 -8.04 1.13 5.87
CA VAL A 274 -6.57 1.24 5.83
C VAL A 274 -5.91 -0.05 5.38
N SER A 275 -6.45 -1.20 5.75
CA SER A 275 -5.87 -2.53 5.50
C SER A 275 -6.51 -3.30 4.33
N ASP A 276 -7.82 -3.16 4.15
CA ASP A 276 -8.58 -3.83 3.09
C ASP A 276 -9.21 -2.79 2.16
N TYR A 277 -8.40 -2.20 1.30
CA TYR A 277 -8.81 -1.15 0.35
C TYR A 277 -8.71 -1.66 -1.09
N GLU A 278 -9.60 -1.15 -1.93
CA GLU A 278 -9.69 -1.41 -3.37
C GLU A 278 -9.05 -0.30 -4.19
N ILE A 279 -9.02 0.90 -3.61
CA ILE A 279 -8.45 2.08 -4.25
C ILE A 279 -7.57 2.88 -3.27
N GLU A 280 -6.57 3.54 -3.80
CA GLU A 280 -5.71 4.44 -3.03
C GLU A 280 -5.73 5.84 -3.64
N ILE A 281 -6.01 6.84 -2.82
CA ILE A 281 -5.90 8.25 -3.18
C ILE A 281 -4.52 8.72 -2.77
N LYS A 282 -3.65 8.93 -3.77
CA LYS A 282 -2.25 9.37 -3.57
C LYS A 282 -2.14 10.88 -3.71
N LEU A 283 -1.60 11.52 -2.67
CA LEU A 283 -1.40 12.97 -2.62
C LEU A 283 0.10 13.27 -2.71
N LEU A 284 0.48 13.96 -3.78
CA LEU A 284 1.84 14.43 -3.98
C LEU A 284 1.93 15.89 -3.55
N ALA A 285 2.78 16.18 -2.55
CA ALA A 285 3.01 17.52 -2.08
C ALA A 285 3.66 18.38 -3.19
N GLY A 286 3.11 19.55 -3.42
CA GLY A 286 3.62 20.58 -4.29
C GLY A 286 4.21 21.77 -3.51
N LYS A 287 4.20 22.95 -4.11
CA LYS A 287 4.60 24.20 -3.44
C LYS A 287 3.42 24.80 -2.68
N GLU A 288 3.70 25.62 -1.65
CA GLU A 288 2.70 26.44 -0.95
C GLU A 288 1.52 25.64 -0.38
N GLU A 289 1.80 24.52 0.27
CA GLU A 289 0.78 23.61 0.82
C GLU A 289 -0.29 23.14 -0.19
N ASN A 290 0.06 23.09 -1.48
CA ASN A 290 -0.78 22.52 -2.51
C ASN A 290 -0.41 21.06 -2.77
N TYR A 291 -1.37 20.29 -3.24
CA TYR A 291 -1.23 18.86 -3.53
C TYR A 291 -1.79 18.51 -4.90
N LEU A 292 -1.16 17.56 -5.56
CA LEU A 292 -1.75 16.88 -6.70
C LEU A 292 -2.35 15.56 -6.23
N ALA A 293 -3.58 15.29 -6.63
CA ALA A 293 -4.29 14.09 -6.24
C ALA A 293 -4.37 13.08 -7.41
N PHE A 294 -4.13 11.81 -7.08
CA PHE A 294 -4.20 10.70 -8.03
C PHE A 294 -4.98 9.54 -7.42
N LEU A 295 -5.69 8.84 -8.27
CA LEU A 295 -6.32 7.57 -7.95
C LEU A 295 -5.43 6.41 -8.42
N GLN A 296 -5.18 5.44 -7.55
CA GLN A 296 -4.60 4.15 -7.92
C GLN A 296 -5.63 3.04 -7.67
N LEU A 297 -5.85 2.20 -8.68
CA LEU A 297 -6.77 1.06 -8.59
C LEU A 297 -6.02 -0.21 -8.17
N HIS A 298 -6.45 -0.83 -7.08
CA HIS A 298 -6.01 -2.15 -6.65
C HIS A 298 -6.96 -3.26 -7.12
N THR A 299 -8.12 -2.88 -7.66
CA THR A 299 -9.06 -3.77 -8.37
C THR A 299 -8.54 -4.22 -9.73
N MET A 300 -7.62 -3.43 -10.32
CA MET A 300 -7.00 -3.77 -11.59
C MET A 300 -5.91 -4.83 -11.38
N ASN A 301 -6.00 -5.94 -12.09
CA ASN A 301 -5.04 -7.02 -12.00
C ASN A 301 -3.70 -6.62 -12.65
N ASN A 302 -2.72 -6.27 -11.83
CA ASN A 302 -1.37 -5.92 -12.27
C ASN A 302 -0.41 -7.09 -12.04
N ASN A 303 -0.39 -8.03 -12.98
CA ASN A 303 0.40 -9.25 -12.89
C ASN A 303 1.84 -9.13 -13.44
N ARG A 304 2.31 -7.90 -13.73
CA ARG A 304 3.65 -7.69 -14.33
C ARG A 304 4.75 -8.45 -13.62
N PHE A 305 4.72 -8.45 -12.30
CA PHE A 305 5.73 -9.05 -11.44
C PHE A 305 5.15 -10.11 -10.49
N ALA A 306 4.04 -10.75 -10.86
CA ALA A 306 3.37 -11.77 -10.04
C ALA A 306 4.25 -12.99 -9.72
N TYR A 307 5.31 -13.19 -10.47
CA TYR A 307 6.32 -14.22 -10.21
C TYR A 307 7.15 -13.96 -8.95
N ARG A 308 7.28 -12.70 -8.53
CA ARG A 308 8.10 -12.31 -7.37
C ARG A 308 7.37 -12.62 -6.07
N LYS A 309 7.39 -13.89 -5.69
CA LYS A 309 6.79 -14.41 -4.45
C LYS A 309 7.71 -14.16 -3.25
N GLU A 310 9.03 -14.26 -3.49
CA GLU A 310 10.06 -14.12 -2.46
C GLU A 310 10.95 -12.91 -2.75
N HIS A 311 11.42 -12.25 -1.68
CA HIS A 311 12.35 -11.13 -1.75
C HIS A 311 13.22 -11.08 -0.50
N VAL A 312 14.43 -10.53 -0.63
CA VAL A 312 15.34 -10.17 0.48
C VAL A 312 15.63 -8.67 0.41
N ALA A 313 16.07 -8.08 1.52
CA ALA A 313 16.22 -6.62 1.65
C ALA A 313 17.08 -5.98 0.54
N ALA A 314 18.16 -6.66 0.11
CA ALA A 314 19.07 -6.19 -0.95
C ALA A 314 18.58 -6.48 -2.37
N SER A 315 17.42 -7.12 -2.56
CA SER A 315 16.94 -7.49 -3.90
C SER A 315 16.60 -6.26 -4.72
N ILE A 316 17.09 -6.21 -5.95
CA ILE A 316 16.70 -5.19 -6.92
C ILE A 316 15.18 -5.17 -7.12
N HIS A 317 14.60 -3.96 -7.18
CA HIS A 317 13.18 -3.83 -7.48
C HIS A 317 12.88 -4.30 -8.92
N PRO A 318 11.82 -5.08 -9.17
CA PRO A 318 11.58 -5.71 -10.48
C PRO A 318 11.39 -4.69 -11.61
N VAL A 319 10.87 -3.49 -11.34
CA VAL A 319 10.84 -2.39 -12.34
C VAL A 319 12.23 -1.97 -12.72
N ASN A 320 13.17 -1.85 -11.77
CA ASN A 320 14.55 -1.47 -12.08
C ASN A 320 15.25 -2.58 -12.89
N ALA A 321 15.03 -3.86 -12.57
CA ALA A 321 15.58 -4.98 -13.34
C ALA A 321 15.02 -5.00 -14.77
N ALA A 322 13.71 -4.73 -14.94
CA ALA A 322 13.10 -4.61 -16.26
C ALA A 322 13.69 -3.43 -17.06
N VAL A 323 13.94 -2.28 -16.40
CA VAL A 323 14.60 -1.11 -17.02
C VAL A 323 16.02 -1.45 -17.46
N VAL A 324 16.82 -2.14 -16.62
CA VAL A 324 18.17 -2.57 -17.00
C VAL A 324 18.08 -3.45 -18.23
N ALA A 325 17.22 -4.48 -18.22
CA ALA A 325 17.09 -5.39 -19.34
C ALA A 325 16.66 -4.68 -20.64
N GLU A 326 15.74 -3.73 -20.57
CA GLU A 326 15.27 -2.97 -21.73
C GLU A 326 16.36 -2.03 -22.28
N LEU A 327 17.00 -1.23 -21.42
CA LEU A 327 18.05 -0.27 -21.84
C LEU A 327 19.26 -0.96 -22.46
N THR A 328 19.52 -2.20 -22.07
CA THR A 328 20.71 -2.94 -22.52
C THR A 328 20.39 -4.06 -23.52
N SER A 329 19.13 -4.14 -23.97
CA SER A 329 18.66 -5.22 -24.85
C SER A 329 19.42 -5.33 -26.17
N GLU A 330 19.88 -4.22 -26.73
CA GLU A 330 20.69 -4.19 -27.97
C GLU A 330 22.04 -4.90 -27.83
N TYR A 331 22.58 -5.03 -26.60
CA TYR A 331 23.84 -5.72 -26.30
C TYR A 331 23.63 -7.20 -25.94
N MET A 332 22.41 -7.63 -25.75
CA MET A 332 22.07 -9.01 -25.39
C MET A 332 21.98 -9.90 -26.63
N LYS A 333 22.45 -11.13 -26.50
CA LYS A 333 22.33 -12.12 -27.58
C LYS A 333 21.18 -13.08 -27.25
N LYS A 334 20.39 -13.43 -28.26
CA LYS A 334 19.48 -14.56 -28.19
C LYS A 334 20.28 -15.86 -28.02
N ASP A 335 19.73 -16.80 -27.29
CA ASP A 335 20.34 -18.11 -27.02
C ASP A 335 21.73 -18.04 -26.33
N ALA A 336 22.02 -16.94 -25.62
CA ALA A 336 23.24 -16.75 -24.85
C ALA A 336 23.32 -17.69 -23.63
N GLN A 337 24.56 -17.93 -23.18
CA GLN A 337 24.88 -18.49 -21.87
C GLN A 337 25.12 -17.36 -20.89
N ILE A 338 24.30 -17.27 -19.85
CA ILE A 338 24.26 -16.11 -18.96
C ILE A 338 24.62 -16.49 -17.54
N LEU A 339 25.36 -15.59 -16.86
CA LEU A 339 25.69 -15.71 -15.44
C LEU A 339 25.29 -14.42 -14.70
N ASP A 340 24.59 -14.58 -13.57
CA ASP A 340 24.48 -13.54 -12.54
C ASP A 340 25.24 -14.00 -11.29
N PRO A 341 26.39 -13.39 -11.00
CA PRO A 341 27.26 -13.77 -9.88
C PRO A 341 26.78 -13.31 -8.50
N CYS A 342 25.74 -12.45 -8.43
CA CYS A 342 25.13 -11.95 -7.21
C CYS A 342 23.61 -11.94 -7.36
N CYS A 343 23.04 -13.10 -7.73
CA CYS A 343 21.69 -13.18 -8.28
C CYS A 343 20.55 -12.89 -7.27
N GLY A 344 20.84 -12.93 -5.97
CA GLY A 344 19.82 -12.75 -4.96
C GLY A 344 18.64 -13.70 -5.17
N VAL A 345 17.45 -13.15 -5.27
CA VAL A 345 16.22 -13.92 -5.56
C VAL A 345 15.90 -14.07 -7.04
N GLY A 346 16.88 -13.89 -7.92
CA GLY A 346 16.81 -14.18 -9.36
C GLY A 346 16.08 -13.13 -10.21
N THR A 347 15.73 -11.96 -9.65
CA THR A 347 14.90 -10.95 -10.33
C THR A 347 15.55 -10.45 -11.63
N MET A 348 16.86 -10.16 -11.64
CA MET A 348 17.58 -9.67 -12.80
C MET A 348 17.54 -10.68 -13.95
N LEU A 349 17.85 -11.94 -13.68
CA LEU A 349 17.85 -13.02 -14.67
C LEU A 349 16.46 -13.27 -15.27
N ILE A 350 15.43 -13.24 -14.43
CA ILE A 350 14.04 -13.42 -14.88
C ILE A 350 13.61 -12.28 -15.81
N GLU A 351 13.91 -11.01 -15.47
CA GLU A 351 13.57 -9.87 -16.32
C GLU A 351 14.38 -9.86 -17.63
N ARG A 352 15.68 -10.16 -17.54
CA ARG A 352 16.55 -10.29 -18.72
C ARG A 352 16.01 -11.33 -19.70
N ASN A 353 15.63 -12.51 -19.22
CA ASN A 353 15.13 -13.61 -20.06
C ASN A 353 13.77 -13.31 -20.71
N LYS A 354 12.97 -12.42 -20.10
CA LYS A 354 11.69 -11.96 -20.69
C LYS A 354 11.87 -11.02 -21.89
N ILE A 355 13.00 -10.32 -21.96
CA ILE A 355 13.28 -9.37 -23.05
C ILE A 355 13.98 -10.09 -24.21
N VAL A 356 15.04 -10.82 -23.92
CA VAL A 356 15.79 -11.59 -24.93
C VAL A 356 15.99 -13.02 -24.38
N PRO A 357 15.27 -14.04 -24.90
CA PRO A 357 15.42 -15.41 -24.42
C PRO A 357 16.85 -15.94 -24.50
N ALA A 358 17.29 -16.63 -23.45
CA ALA A 358 18.61 -17.22 -23.34
C ALA A 358 18.57 -18.74 -23.39
N LYS A 359 19.70 -19.39 -23.71
CA LYS A 359 19.81 -20.85 -23.80
C LYS A 359 20.05 -21.48 -22.41
N HIS A 360 21.05 -20.94 -21.68
CA HIS A 360 21.40 -21.43 -20.37
C HIS A 360 21.60 -20.23 -19.43
N ILE A 361 20.94 -20.30 -18.27
CA ILE A 361 20.94 -19.21 -17.31
C ILE A 361 21.40 -19.75 -15.96
N TYR A 362 22.43 -19.10 -15.38
CA TYR A 362 22.99 -19.45 -14.09
C TYR A 362 22.95 -18.25 -13.14
N GLY A 363 22.48 -18.49 -11.93
CA GLY A 363 22.52 -17.52 -10.83
C GLY A 363 23.34 -18.07 -9.68
N VAL A 364 24.33 -17.32 -9.21
CA VAL A 364 25.17 -17.68 -8.07
C VAL A 364 24.93 -16.68 -6.95
N ASP A 365 24.82 -17.13 -5.73
CA ASP A 365 24.75 -16.29 -4.54
C ASP A 365 25.22 -17.04 -3.29
N VAL A 366 25.87 -16.32 -2.38
CA VAL A 366 26.36 -16.89 -1.11
C VAL A 366 25.22 -17.15 -0.11
N PHE A 367 24.11 -16.45 -0.22
CA PHE A 367 22.99 -16.54 0.70
C PHE A 367 22.00 -17.64 0.29
N GLY A 368 22.03 -18.77 1.00
CA GLY A 368 21.15 -19.91 0.73
C GLY A 368 19.65 -19.57 0.75
N VAL A 369 19.22 -18.66 1.63
CA VAL A 369 17.82 -18.18 1.67
C VAL A 369 17.44 -17.45 0.37
N ALA A 370 18.34 -16.63 -0.17
CA ALA A 370 18.11 -15.93 -1.43
C ALA A 370 17.98 -16.93 -2.60
N ILE A 371 18.83 -17.96 -2.64
CA ILE A 371 18.77 -19.03 -3.66
C ILE A 371 17.47 -19.85 -3.57
N GLN A 372 16.97 -20.12 -2.36
CA GLN A 372 15.66 -20.77 -2.21
C GLN A 372 14.55 -19.88 -2.78
N GLY A 373 14.54 -18.60 -2.43
CA GLY A 373 13.61 -17.62 -2.98
C GLY A 373 13.70 -17.47 -4.51
N ALA A 374 14.92 -17.52 -5.05
CA ALA A 374 15.17 -17.48 -6.50
C ALA A 374 14.49 -18.65 -7.23
N ARG A 375 14.59 -19.86 -6.69
CA ARG A 375 13.93 -21.06 -7.24
C ARG A 375 12.40 -20.93 -7.25
N VAL A 376 11.82 -20.39 -6.15
CA VAL A 376 10.38 -20.13 -6.07
C VAL A 376 9.95 -19.10 -7.12
N ASN A 377 10.69 -18.02 -7.26
CA ASN A 377 10.40 -16.95 -8.22
C ASN A 377 10.54 -17.44 -9.67
N ALA A 378 11.60 -18.17 -9.99
CA ALA A 378 11.82 -18.73 -11.34
C ALA A 378 10.71 -19.71 -11.71
N LYS A 379 10.32 -20.61 -10.81
CA LYS A 379 9.17 -21.52 -11.01
C LYS A 379 7.89 -20.72 -11.30
N ALA A 380 7.60 -19.69 -10.52
CA ALA A 380 6.44 -18.83 -10.72
C ALA A 380 6.51 -18.02 -12.03
N ALA A 381 7.71 -17.67 -12.48
CA ALA A 381 7.98 -17.02 -13.78
C ALA A 381 7.94 -17.98 -14.96
N ARG A 382 7.92 -19.29 -14.73
CA ARG A 382 8.13 -20.34 -15.73
C ARG A 382 9.46 -20.17 -16.48
N ALA A 383 10.51 -19.77 -15.73
CA ALA A 383 11.85 -19.58 -16.24
C ALA A 383 12.74 -20.73 -15.81
N ASP A 384 13.47 -21.32 -16.76
CA ASP A 384 14.45 -22.37 -16.49
C ASP A 384 15.81 -21.71 -16.17
N ILE A 385 16.16 -21.70 -14.88
CA ILE A 385 17.35 -21.02 -14.35
C ILE A 385 18.03 -21.94 -13.33
N ASN A 386 19.32 -22.17 -13.49
CA ASN A 386 20.13 -22.94 -12.57
C ASN A 386 20.67 -22.04 -11.45
N PHE A 387 20.21 -22.27 -10.22
CA PHE A 387 20.66 -21.50 -9.05
C PHE A 387 21.61 -22.31 -8.18
N ILE A 388 22.78 -21.72 -7.88
CA ILE A 388 23.88 -22.35 -7.17
C ILE A 388 24.21 -21.52 -5.92
N ASN A 389 24.14 -22.14 -4.75
CA ASN A 389 24.55 -21.50 -3.51
C ASN A 389 26.05 -21.66 -3.33
N ARG A 390 26.81 -20.64 -3.70
CA ARG A 390 28.28 -20.63 -3.62
C ARG A 390 28.79 -19.19 -3.65
N ASP A 391 30.00 -18.94 -3.14
CA ASP A 391 30.73 -17.71 -3.40
C ASP A 391 31.12 -17.66 -4.89
N TYR A 392 30.84 -16.54 -5.56
CA TYR A 392 31.21 -16.32 -6.96
C TYR A 392 32.71 -16.53 -7.20
N PHE A 393 33.54 -16.14 -6.27
CA PHE A 393 34.99 -16.26 -6.39
C PHE A 393 35.51 -17.70 -6.40
N ASP A 394 34.72 -18.62 -5.79
CA ASP A 394 34.98 -20.07 -5.78
C ASP A 394 34.18 -20.82 -6.84
N PHE A 395 33.38 -20.09 -7.65
CA PHE A 395 32.57 -20.69 -8.69
C PHE A 395 33.41 -20.99 -9.92
N THR A 396 33.23 -22.17 -10.48
CA THR A 396 33.86 -22.62 -11.78
C THR A 396 32.77 -23.28 -12.59
N HIS A 397 32.94 -23.19 -13.91
CA HIS A 397 32.03 -23.87 -14.86
C HIS A 397 32.87 -24.47 -16.02
N GLU A 398 32.35 -25.48 -16.68
CA GLU A 398 33.00 -26.17 -17.76
C GLU A 398 33.14 -25.33 -19.06
N TYR A 399 32.26 -24.33 -19.20
CA TYR A 399 32.32 -23.39 -20.35
C TYR A 399 32.28 -21.94 -19.89
N LEU A 400 32.70 -21.04 -20.75
CA LEU A 400 32.63 -19.60 -20.54
C LEU A 400 31.28 -19.05 -20.96
N PHE A 401 30.90 -17.93 -20.36
CA PHE A 401 29.62 -17.26 -20.56
C PHE A 401 29.68 -16.20 -21.66
N ASP A 402 28.57 -16.03 -22.39
CA ASP A 402 28.40 -14.95 -23.36
C ASP A 402 28.08 -13.63 -22.65
N GLU A 403 27.45 -13.71 -21.50
CA GLU A 403 26.94 -12.55 -20.77
C GLU A 403 27.06 -12.74 -19.26
N ILE A 404 27.53 -11.71 -18.57
CA ILE A 404 27.36 -11.52 -17.11
C ILE A 404 26.40 -10.37 -16.93
N ILE A 405 25.30 -10.58 -16.16
CA ILE A 405 24.36 -9.52 -15.81
C ILE A 405 24.09 -9.54 -14.32
N SER A 406 24.36 -8.44 -13.60
CA SER A 406 24.22 -8.42 -12.14
C SER A 406 23.91 -7.05 -11.55
N ASN A 407 23.17 -7.08 -10.45
CA ASN A 407 23.08 -5.96 -9.53
C ASN A 407 24.10 -6.16 -8.41
N LEU A 408 25.25 -5.48 -8.52
CA LEU A 408 26.34 -5.64 -7.56
C LEU A 408 25.93 -5.21 -6.15
N PRO A 409 26.45 -5.88 -5.12
CA PRO A 409 26.13 -5.54 -3.73
C PRO A 409 26.70 -4.17 -3.35
N ASP A 410 25.95 -3.46 -2.49
CA ASP A 410 26.37 -2.21 -1.89
C ASP A 410 26.98 -2.50 -0.51
N PHE A 411 28.26 -2.18 -0.32
CA PHE A 411 28.95 -2.34 0.97
C PHE A 411 28.92 -1.02 1.75
N LYS A 412 29.05 -1.11 3.08
CA LYS A 412 29.11 0.07 3.95
C LYS A 412 30.44 0.84 3.81
N SER A 413 31.50 0.13 3.51
CA SER A 413 32.86 0.65 3.38
C SER A 413 33.26 0.72 1.91
N ARG A 414 33.75 1.89 1.49
CA ARG A 414 34.33 2.07 0.15
C ARG A 414 35.53 1.14 -0.09
N THR A 415 36.32 0.85 0.93
CA THR A 415 37.47 -0.06 0.83
C THR A 415 37.00 -1.49 0.56
N GLU A 416 35.92 -1.95 1.23
CA GLU A 416 35.33 -3.27 0.96
C GLU A 416 34.76 -3.34 -0.46
N THR A 417 34.09 -2.29 -0.92
CA THR A 417 33.58 -2.20 -2.29
C THR A 417 34.70 -2.26 -3.32
N ASP A 418 35.82 -1.55 -3.08
CA ASP A 418 36.99 -1.53 -3.99
C ASP A 418 37.63 -2.91 -4.08
N ALA A 419 37.86 -3.58 -2.95
CA ALA A 419 38.41 -4.93 -2.91
C ALA A 419 37.49 -5.96 -3.58
N PHE A 420 36.14 -5.82 -3.37
CA PHE A 420 35.20 -6.67 -4.08
C PHE A 420 35.25 -6.47 -5.59
N TYR A 421 35.30 -5.21 -6.07
CA TYR A 421 35.34 -4.92 -7.51
C TYR A 421 36.63 -5.42 -8.16
N GLU A 422 37.77 -5.30 -7.50
CA GLU A 422 39.02 -5.85 -7.98
C GLU A 422 38.92 -7.37 -8.26
N ARG A 423 38.42 -8.13 -7.26
CA ARG A 423 38.19 -9.57 -7.39
C ARG A 423 37.14 -9.89 -8.45
N PHE A 424 36.05 -9.09 -8.49
CA PHE A 424 34.95 -9.27 -9.41
C PHE A 424 35.40 -9.13 -10.88
N PHE A 425 36.13 -8.07 -11.21
CA PHE A 425 36.65 -7.87 -12.58
C PHE A 425 37.61 -8.96 -12.97
N LYS A 426 38.53 -9.35 -12.09
CA LYS A 426 39.47 -10.45 -12.34
C LYS A 426 38.71 -11.77 -12.57
N LYS A 427 37.76 -12.13 -11.73
CA LYS A 427 36.98 -13.36 -11.89
C LYS A 427 36.08 -13.32 -13.13
N SER A 428 35.51 -12.16 -13.46
CA SER A 428 34.65 -12.01 -14.64
C SER A 428 35.47 -12.16 -15.94
N ASP A 429 36.73 -11.75 -15.93
CA ASP A 429 37.66 -12.01 -17.05
C ASP A 429 37.90 -13.52 -17.28
N GLU A 430 38.03 -14.30 -16.21
CA GLU A 430 38.14 -15.76 -16.29
C GLU A 430 36.83 -16.44 -16.77
N MET A 431 35.67 -15.86 -16.50
CA MET A 431 34.37 -16.49 -16.77
C MET A 431 33.73 -16.08 -18.09
N LEU A 432 34.09 -14.93 -18.67
CA LEU A 432 33.54 -14.43 -19.94
C LEU A 432 34.31 -14.94 -21.14
N LYS A 433 33.59 -15.26 -22.23
CA LYS A 433 34.16 -15.47 -23.55
C LYS A 433 34.81 -14.16 -24.07
N ALA A 434 35.74 -14.26 -25.01
CA ALA A 434 36.14 -13.13 -25.84
C ALA A 434 34.91 -12.53 -26.52
N GLU A 435 34.80 -11.22 -26.61
CA GLU A 435 33.66 -10.49 -27.12
C GLU A 435 32.40 -10.63 -26.23
N GLY A 436 32.51 -11.23 -25.03
CA GLY A 436 31.44 -11.38 -24.05
C GLY A 436 31.04 -10.02 -23.46
N ILE A 437 29.78 -9.92 -23.01
CA ILE A 437 29.20 -8.68 -22.49
C ILE A 437 28.99 -8.79 -20.96
N MET A 438 29.37 -7.76 -20.23
CA MET A 438 29.08 -7.62 -18.83
C MET A 438 28.15 -6.40 -18.62
N ILE A 439 26.97 -6.62 -18.01
CA ILE A 439 26.00 -5.61 -17.68
C ILE A 439 25.88 -5.56 -16.16
N ILE A 440 26.35 -4.49 -15.55
CA ILE A 440 26.32 -4.34 -14.09
C ILE A 440 25.61 -3.08 -13.66
N THR A 441 24.91 -3.16 -12.54
CA THR A 441 24.36 -1.98 -11.86
C THR A 441 24.98 -1.81 -10.48
N CYS A 442 25.35 -0.58 -10.14
CA CYS A 442 26.01 -0.26 -8.88
C CYS A 442 25.85 1.22 -8.51
N CYS A 443 26.18 1.57 -7.25
CA CYS A 443 26.22 2.95 -6.77
C CYS A 443 27.62 3.58 -6.87
N GLU A 444 28.68 2.78 -6.85
CA GLU A 444 30.08 3.25 -6.81
C GLU A 444 30.71 3.37 -8.21
N LYS A 445 30.13 4.22 -9.09
CA LYS A 445 30.58 4.40 -10.48
C LYS A 445 32.05 4.70 -10.64
N ASN A 446 32.63 5.45 -9.72
CA ASN A 446 34.07 5.83 -9.83
C ASN A 446 34.99 4.63 -9.62
N LEU A 447 34.57 3.66 -8.77
CA LEU A 447 35.35 2.43 -8.58
C LEU A 447 35.22 1.52 -9.79
N VAL A 448 34.08 1.39 -10.44
CA VAL A 448 33.94 0.68 -11.71
C VAL A 448 34.87 1.27 -12.74
N LYS A 449 34.90 2.59 -12.94
CA LYS A 449 35.78 3.28 -13.89
C LYS A 449 37.27 3.13 -13.54
N LYS A 450 37.62 3.05 -12.25
CA LYS A 450 38.95 2.75 -11.78
C LYS A 450 39.40 1.36 -12.26
N HIS A 451 38.61 0.33 -11.98
CA HIS A 451 38.96 -1.05 -12.32
C HIS A 451 38.94 -1.32 -13.82
N LEU A 452 38.09 -0.64 -14.59
CA LEU A 452 38.15 -0.67 -16.06
C LEU A 452 39.46 -0.09 -16.64
N ARG A 453 40.01 0.95 -15.98
CA ARG A 453 41.31 1.52 -16.41
C ARG A 453 42.52 0.65 -16.02
N LEU A 454 42.35 -0.18 -14.98
CA LEU A 454 43.40 -1.10 -14.50
C LEU A 454 43.36 -2.48 -15.18
N ASN A 455 42.35 -2.72 -16.02
CA ASN A 455 42.17 -4.02 -16.68
C ASN A 455 41.94 -3.83 -18.19
N ASP A 456 42.97 -4.10 -18.98
CA ASP A 456 42.96 -3.93 -20.43
C ASP A 456 42.05 -4.95 -21.16
N SER A 457 41.60 -6.01 -20.45
CA SER A 457 40.67 -7.00 -20.98
C SER A 457 39.26 -6.45 -21.19
N PHE A 458 38.93 -5.27 -20.65
CA PHE A 458 37.59 -4.75 -20.68
C PHE A 458 37.46 -3.36 -21.28
N LYS A 459 36.44 -3.16 -22.12
CA LYS A 459 36.12 -1.88 -22.74
C LYS A 459 34.72 -1.45 -22.35
N LEU A 460 34.54 -0.24 -21.80
CA LEU A 460 33.26 0.37 -21.59
C LEU A 460 32.57 0.70 -22.92
N LEU A 461 31.40 0.15 -23.18
CA LEU A 461 30.57 0.46 -24.34
C LEU A 461 29.57 1.57 -24.07
N ARG A 462 28.85 1.48 -22.93
CA ARG A 462 27.77 2.40 -22.59
C ARG A 462 27.60 2.55 -21.08
N GLU A 463 27.12 3.71 -20.70
CA GLU A 463 26.74 4.04 -19.32
C GLU A 463 25.33 4.65 -19.34
N PHE A 464 24.43 4.24 -18.40
CA PHE A 464 23.11 4.82 -18.24
C PHE A 464 22.88 5.12 -16.77
N THR A 465 22.16 6.21 -16.48
CA THR A 465 21.71 6.51 -15.12
C THR A 465 20.41 5.78 -14.83
N LEU A 466 20.42 4.85 -13.87
CA LEU A 466 19.22 4.17 -13.40
C LEU A 466 18.48 5.01 -12.35
N SER A 467 19.21 5.75 -11.52
CA SER A 467 18.63 6.60 -10.47
C SER A 467 19.63 7.65 -9.99
N GLU A 468 19.45 8.90 -10.37
CA GLU A 468 20.24 10.03 -9.83
C GLU A 468 20.16 10.11 -8.31
N LYS A 469 18.92 9.95 -7.75
CA LYS A 469 18.68 10.03 -6.31
C LYS A 469 19.44 9.00 -5.49
N GLU A 470 19.59 7.79 -6.04
CA GLU A 470 20.29 6.66 -5.39
C GLU A 470 21.77 6.58 -5.83
N GLY A 471 22.19 7.41 -6.78
CA GLY A 471 23.52 7.35 -7.40
C GLY A 471 23.76 6.05 -8.17
N ARG A 472 22.69 5.39 -8.64
CA ARG A 472 22.80 4.06 -9.27
C ARG A 472 22.94 4.17 -10.78
N GLU A 473 24.01 3.58 -11.31
CA GLU A 473 24.35 3.56 -12.73
C GLU A 473 24.30 2.14 -13.29
N ILE A 474 24.14 2.05 -14.61
CA ILE A 474 24.25 0.81 -15.39
C ILE A 474 25.47 0.94 -16.30
N PHE A 475 26.33 -0.06 -16.29
CA PHE A 475 27.48 -0.15 -17.16
C PHE A 475 27.33 -1.33 -18.11
N VAL A 476 27.52 -1.08 -19.41
CA VAL A 476 27.66 -2.11 -20.43
C VAL A 476 29.14 -2.17 -20.84
N ILE A 477 29.75 -3.29 -20.58
CA ILE A 477 31.20 -3.52 -20.70
C ILE A 477 31.40 -4.72 -21.59
N LYS A 478 32.32 -4.63 -22.51
CA LYS A 478 32.70 -5.70 -23.42
C LYS A 478 34.07 -6.24 -23.04
N LYS A 479 34.25 -7.56 -23.05
CA LYS A 479 35.55 -8.20 -22.98
C LYS A 479 36.21 -8.14 -24.36
N SER A 480 37.47 -7.75 -24.40
CA SER A 480 38.29 -7.65 -25.62
C SER A 480 38.66 -9.02 -26.15
#